data_37c90e261025e9e80d98a552e7702c65
#
_entry.id   37c90e261025e9e80d98a552e7702c65
#
_cell.length_a   1.000
_cell.length_b   1.000
_cell.length_c   1.000
_cell.angle_alpha   90.00
_cell.angle_beta   90.00
_cell.angle_gamma   90.00
#
_symmetry.space_group_name_H-M   'P 1'
#
loop_
_entity.id
_entity.type
_entity.pdbx_description
1 polymer ?
#
loop_
_entity_poly.entity_id
_entity_poly.type
_entity_poly.pdbx_seq_one_letter_code
_entity_poly.pdbx_strand_id
1 'polypeptide(L)'
;MALAAGSSYYVTLVPGNEKEVHLGPLALFSFIVPTHCERIAYNDGYHPLKTALCSHLKNGFFLNTKEKGVMYPVIHFTDDRESLKKQLTDELNLENEYVLHQGVYREVRSIRPENITKNGNVVQPQHIGYIVLGFKSLDKNFNQVMVDSWKDWTGARYIYMYLPDELGLTRISFYHREAPDSLNMFMYIVLVECQGIVTKEHQLRLLDFAQRIRVERMSGFVSVYGVSTNQ
;
A
#
# COMPACT_ATOMS: atom_id res chain seq x y z
N MET A 1 -4.54 26.94 -14.56
CA MET A 1 -3.34 26.57 -15.33
C MET A 1 -3.59 25.20 -15.94
N ALA A 2 -3.79 25.15 -17.24
CA ALA A 2 -4.14 23.92 -17.93
C ALA A 2 -2.94 22.97 -17.96
N LEU A 3 -3.08 21.79 -17.36
CA LEU A 3 -2.13 20.69 -17.55
C LEU A 3 -2.30 20.17 -18.97
N ALA A 4 -1.24 20.36 -19.75
CA ALA A 4 -1.17 19.89 -21.12
C ALA A 4 -1.38 18.38 -21.18
N ALA A 5 -2.34 17.95 -21.96
CA ALA A 5 -2.54 16.56 -22.33
C ALA A 5 -1.31 16.07 -23.11
N GLY A 6 -0.81 14.87 -22.73
CA GLY A 6 0.07 14.09 -23.57
C GLY A 6 1.56 14.34 -23.36
N SER A 7 2.10 14.05 -22.20
CA SER A 7 3.52 13.73 -22.07
C SER A 7 3.66 12.25 -21.77
N SER A 8 3.79 11.47 -22.83
CA SER A 8 4.36 10.12 -22.75
C SER A 8 5.83 10.30 -22.38
N TYR A 9 6.15 10.07 -21.12
CA TYR A 9 7.54 10.07 -20.67
C TYR A 9 8.25 8.85 -21.27
N TYR A 10 8.86 9.05 -22.42
CA TYR A 10 9.86 8.13 -22.93
C TYR A 10 11.12 8.34 -22.10
N VAL A 11 11.46 7.37 -21.28
CA VAL A 11 12.79 7.26 -20.73
C VAL A 11 13.72 6.94 -21.90
N THR A 12 14.55 7.90 -22.30
CA THR A 12 15.57 7.70 -23.33
C THR A 12 16.59 6.73 -22.75
N LEU A 13 16.48 5.46 -23.10
CA LEU A 13 17.46 4.44 -22.78
C LEU A 13 18.68 4.62 -23.67
N VAL A 14 19.84 4.68 -23.04
CA VAL A 14 21.14 4.57 -23.71
C VAL A 14 21.18 3.22 -24.44
N PRO A 15 21.64 3.15 -25.73
CA PRO A 15 21.62 1.90 -26.49
C PRO A 15 22.63 0.92 -25.91
N GLY A 16 22.14 -0.19 -25.38
CA GLY A 16 22.96 -1.26 -24.85
C GLY A 16 22.17 -2.19 -23.92
N ASN A 17 21.50 -3.20 -24.51
CA ASN A 17 20.69 -4.23 -23.87
C ASN A 17 19.27 -3.80 -23.46
N GLU A 18 18.38 -3.80 -24.43
CA GLU A 18 16.93 -3.76 -24.25
C GLU A 18 16.44 -5.05 -23.56
N LYS A 19 16.50 -5.10 -22.24
CA LYS A 19 15.51 -5.88 -21.49
C LYS A 19 14.26 -5.05 -21.47
N GLU A 20 13.20 -5.48 -22.17
CA GLU A 20 11.86 -4.92 -22.04
C GLU A 20 11.54 -4.77 -20.56
N VAL A 21 11.50 -3.54 -20.09
CA VAL A 21 11.01 -3.24 -18.74
C VAL A 21 9.50 -3.39 -18.82
N HIS A 22 8.99 -4.56 -18.47
CA HIS A 22 7.55 -4.77 -18.30
C HIS A 22 7.09 -3.84 -17.17
N LEU A 23 6.54 -2.70 -17.56
CA LEU A 23 5.93 -1.76 -16.63
C LEU A 23 4.68 -2.42 -16.06
N GLY A 24 4.70 -2.70 -14.77
CA GLY A 24 3.55 -3.26 -14.06
C GLY A 24 2.37 -2.28 -13.98
N PRO A 25 1.23 -2.71 -13.44
CA PRO A 25 0.03 -1.88 -13.34
C PRO A 25 0.25 -0.66 -12.45
N LEU A 26 -0.51 0.40 -12.73
CA LEU A 26 -0.62 1.55 -11.85
C LEU A 26 -1.65 1.28 -10.76
N ALA A 27 -1.40 1.83 -9.58
CA ALA A 27 -2.31 1.83 -8.46
C ALA A 27 -2.34 3.20 -7.79
N LEU A 28 -3.46 3.56 -7.19
CA LEU A 28 -3.61 4.75 -6.36
C LEU A 28 -3.60 4.32 -4.89
N PHE A 29 -2.71 4.91 -4.12
CA PHE A 29 -2.73 4.83 -2.67
C PHE A 29 -3.18 6.17 -2.09
N SER A 30 -4.18 6.13 -1.25
CA SER A 30 -4.70 7.29 -0.52
C SER A 30 -4.49 7.06 0.96
N PHE A 31 -3.56 7.80 1.54
CA PHE A 31 -3.23 7.76 2.97
C PHE A 31 -4.02 8.85 3.69
N ILE A 32 -4.81 8.47 4.68
CA ILE A 32 -5.71 9.34 5.39
C ILE A 32 -5.17 9.56 6.80
N VAL A 33 -4.95 10.84 7.15
CA VAL A 33 -4.40 11.26 8.44
C VAL A 33 -5.42 12.14 9.14
N PRO A 34 -5.83 11.83 10.37
CA PRO A 34 -6.65 12.74 11.15
C PRO A 34 -5.82 13.96 11.59
N THR A 35 -6.40 15.15 11.52
CA THR A 35 -5.75 16.41 11.96
C THR A 35 -5.60 16.49 13.47
N HIS A 36 -6.51 15.84 14.22
CA HIS A 36 -6.53 15.82 15.69
C HIS A 36 -6.42 14.39 16.21
N CYS A 37 -5.30 14.06 16.83
CA CYS A 37 -5.03 12.71 17.38
C CYS A 37 -6.01 12.30 18.50
N GLU A 38 -6.62 13.26 19.20
CA GLU A 38 -7.51 12.98 20.34
C GLU A 38 -8.87 12.41 19.95
N ARG A 39 -9.30 12.59 18.69
CA ARG A 39 -10.60 12.11 18.21
C ARG A 39 -10.62 10.68 17.67
N ILE A 40 -9.50 10.02 17.68
CA ILE A 40 -9.44 8.60 17.30
C ILE A 40 -9.83 7.74 18.50
N ALA A 41 -11.11 7.77 18.87
CA ALA A 41 -11.65 6.73 19.73
C ALA A 41 -11.67 5.42 18.97
N TYR A 42 -10.81 4.52 19.39
CA TYR A 42 -10.39 3.30 18.70
C TYR A 42 -11.49 2.26 18.41
N ASN A 43 -12.73 2.46 18.85
CA ASN A 43 -13.76 1.44 18.69
C ASN A 43 -14.78 1.73 17.58
N ASP A 44 -15.12 2.99 17.26
CA ASP A 44 -16.12 3.30 16.23
C ASP A 44 -15.82 4.59 15.43
N GLY A 45 -14.69 5.25 15.69
CA GLY A 45 -14.39 6.59 15.17
C GLY A 45 -14.10 6.69 13.66
N TYR A 46 -13.95 5.54 12.96
CA TYR A 46 -13.73 5.55 11.52
C TYR A 46 -15.00 5.45 10.69
N HIS A 47 -16.15 5.22 11.31
CA HIS A 47 -17.41 5.03 10.60
C HIS A 47 -17.86 6.30 9.83
N PRO A 48 -17.82 7.51 10.42
CA PRO A 48 -18.16 8.74 9.68
C PRO A 48 -17.17 9.02 8.55
N LEU A 49 -15.86 8.84 8.79
CA LEU A 49 -14.81 8.99 7.79
C LEU A 49 -14.99 8.01 6.64
N LYS A 50 -15.24 6.74 6.95
CA LYS A 50 -15.50 5.71 5.95
C LYS A 50 -16.70 6.07 5.08
N THR A 51 -17.81 6.54 5.67
CA THR A 51 -19.00 6.94 4.93
C THR A 51 -18.73 8.12 4.00
N ALA A 52 -18.05 9.15 4.48
CA ALA A 52 -17.65 10.29 3.65
C ALA A 52 -16.70 9.87 2.52
N LEU A 53 -15.72 9.03 2.82
CA LEU A 53 -14.75 8.56 1.83
C LEU A 53 -15.37 7.60 0.80
N CYS A 54 -16.26 6.69 1.20
CA CYS A 54 -16.93 5.77 0.28
C CYS A 54 -17.80 6.49 -0.77
N SER A 55 -18.27 7.70 -0.48
CA SER A 55 -19.01 8.52 -1.46
C SER A 55 -18.08 9.06 -2.55
N HIS A 56 -16.82 9.31 -2.25
CA HIS A 56 -15.83 9.92 -3.13
C HIS A 56 -14.85 8.90 -3.74
N LEU A 57 -14.35 7.95 -2.92
CA LEU A 57 -13.41 6.92 -3.34
C LEU A 57 -14.18 5.67 -3.76
N LYS A 58 -14.64 5.67 -5.00
CA LYS A 58 -15.33 4.52 -5.62
C LYS A 58 -14.28 3.55 -6.16
N ASN A 59 -14.62 2.28 -6.16
CA ASN A 59 -13.77 1.18 -6.61
C ASN A 59 -12.45 1.05 -5.81
N GLY A 60 -12.08 -0.16 -5.47
CA GLY A 60 -10.97 -0.45 -4.60
C GLY A 60 -11.43 -0.86 -3.21
N PHE A 61 -10.53 -0.84 -2.26
CA PHE A 61 -10.83 -1.26 -0.90
C PHE A 61 -10.12 -0.41 0.15
N PHE A 62 -10.73 -0.35 1.34
CA PHE A 62 -10.17 0.32 2.48
C PHE A 62 -9.41 -0.65 3.37
N LEU A 63 -8.20 -0.27 3.71
CA LEU A 63 -7.35 -0.93 4.67
C LEU A 63 -7.43 -0.15 5.99
N ASN A 64 -7.97 -0.79 7.04
CA ASN A 64 -8.01 -0.21 8.38
C ASN A 64 -6.91 -0.80 9.23
N THR A 65 -6.17 0.06 9.93
CA THR A 65 -5.12 -0.42 10.84
C THR A 65 -5.68 -1.30 11.95
N LYS A 66 -4.88 -2.26 12.37
CA LYS A 66 -5.14 -3.11 13.54
C LYS A 66 -4.31 -2.66 14.74
N GLU A 67 -3.61 -1.55 14.63
CA GLU A 67 -2.69 -1.03 15.63
C GLU A 67 -3.11 0.36 16.12
N LYS A 68 -2.72 0.70 17.34
CA LYS A 68 -2.95 2.02 17.94
C LYS A 68 -1.80 2.96 17.63
N GLY A 69 -2.09 4.26 17.49
CA GLY A 69 -1.07 5.29 17.31
C GLY A 69 -0.37 5.26 15.96
N VAL A 70 -0.99 4.67 14.95
CA VAL A 70 -0.42 4.57 13.59
C VAL A 70 -0.64 5.89 12.86
N MET A 71 0.39 6.34 12.14
CA MET A 71 0.37 7.58 11.36
C MET A 71 -0.73 7.60 10.30
N TYR A 72 -0.97 6.46 9.65
CA TYR A 72 -1.99 6.31 8.61
C TYR A 72 -3.01 5.25 9.05
N PRO A 73 -4.04 5.63 9.80
CA PRO A 73 -5.00 4.66 10.33
C PRO A 73 -5.88 4.03 9.24
N VAL A 74 -6.08 4.73 8.15
CA VAL A 74 -6.84 4.25 7.00
C VAL A 74 -6.05 4.50 5.72
N ILE A 75 -6.00 3.49 4.86
CA ILE A 75 -5.45 3.58 3.52
C ILE A 75 -6.51 3.09 2.54
N HIS A 76 -6.78 3.86 1.49
CA HIS A 76 -7.55 3.37 0.35
C HIS A 76 -6.60 2.97 -0.76
N PHE A 77 -6.86 1.83 -1.37
CA PHE A 77 -6.10 1.28 -2.48
C PHE A 77 -7.04 0.96 -3.65
N THR A 78 -6.66 1.36 -4.85
CA THR A 78 -7.33 0.94 -6.09
C THR A 78 -6.33 0.83 -7.23
N ASP A 79 -6.50 -0.18 -8.07
CA ASP A 79 -5.78 -0.40 -9.33
C ASP A 79 -6.70 -0.23 -10.55
N ASP A 80 -7.94 0.22 -10.34
CA ASP A 80 -8.89 0.50 -11.41
C ASP A 80 -8.52 1.77 -12.19
N ARG A 81 -8.30 1.64 -13.50
CA ARG A 81 -7.84 2.72 -14.37
C ARG A 81 -8.82 3.89 -14.47
N GLU A 82 -10.12 3.64 -14.45
CA GLU A 82 -11.13 4.70 -14.54
C GLU A 82 -11.16 5.52 -13.25
N SER A 83 -11.05 4.85 -12.12
CA SER A 83 -10.94 5.48 -10.81
C SER A 83 -9.65 6.29 -10.67
N LEU A 84 -8.52 5.81 -11.20
CA LEU A 84 -7.25 6.54 -11.23
C LEU A 84 -7.38 7.88 -11.94
N LYS A 85 -8.00 7.90 -13.12
CA LYS A 85 -8.20 9.14 -13.90
C LYS A 85 -9.09 10.13 -13.15
N LYS A 86 -10.20 9.67 -12.59
CA LYS A 86 -11.18 10.52 -11.92
C LYS A 86 -10.65 11.09 -10.61
N GLN A 87 -10.01 10.28 -9.79
CA GLN A 87 -9.55 10.69 -8.46
C GLN A 87 -8.36 11.66 -8.51
N LEU A 88 -7.58 11.67 -9.58
CA LEU A 88 -6.50 12.65 -9.76
C LEU A 88 -7.00 14.05 -10.17
N THR A 89 -8.25 14.15 -10.66
CA THR A 89 -8.83 15.41 -11.13
C THR A 89 -9.75 16.06 -10.09
N ASP A 90 -10.31 15.29 -9.18
CA ASP A 90 -11.27 15.76 -8.18
C ASP A 90 -10.53 16.13 -6.88
N GLU A 91 -10.58 17.39 -6.48
CA GLU A 91 -10.14 17.82 -5.15
C GLU A 91 -11.13 17.30 -4.10
N LEU A 92 -10.68 16.30 -3.32
CA LEU A 92 -11.43 15.78 -2.19
C LEU A 92 -11.37 16.76 -1.03
N ASN A 93 -12.48 17.45 -0.77
CA ASN A 93 -12.64 18.24 0.44
C ASN A 93 -13.13 17.33 1.57
N LEU A 94 -12.20 16.92 2.44
CA LEU A 94 -12.47 16.05 3.60
C LEU A 94 -12.79 16.86 4.86
N GLU A 95 -13.27 18.09 4.69
CA GLU A 95 -13.42 19.05 5.80
C GLU A 95 -12.08 19.23 6.55
N ASN A 96 -12.04 20.00 7.62
CA ASN A 96 -10.79 20.28 8.33
C ASN A 96 -10.35 19.13 9.30
N GLU A 97 -11.04 18.01 9.27
CA GLU A 97 -10.79 16.90 10.22
C GLU A 97 -9.72 15.91 9.76
N TYR A 98 -9.48 15.83 8.44
CA TYR A 98 -8.56 14.84 7.86
C TYR A 98 -7.71 15.45 6.76
N VAL A 99 -6.49 14.96 6.66
CA VAL A 99 -5.57 15.24 5.55
C VAL A 99 -5.46 14.00 4.68
N LEU A 100 -5.64 14.18 3.39
CA LEU A 100 -5.52 13.14 2.38
C LEU A 100 -4.21 13.28 1.62
N HIS A 101 -3.37 12.25 1.63
CA HIS A 101 -2.18 12.16 0.81
C HIS A 101 -2.39 11.09 -0.26
N GLN A 102 -2.55 11.50 -1.51
CA GLN A 102 -2.76 10.57 -2.63
C GLN A 102 -1.55 10.51 -3.53
N GLY A 103 -1.19 9.31 -3.96
CA GLY A 103 -0.12 9.09 -4.92
C GLY A 103 -0.42 7.95 -5.86
N VAL A 104 -0.03 8.15 -7.11
CA VAL A 104 -0.01 7.12 -8.14
C VAL A 104 1.31 6.38 -8.04
N TYR A 105 1.22 5.08 -7.94
CA TYR A 105 2.35 4.17 -7.80
C TYR A 105 2.30 3.13 -8.92
N ARG A 106 3.47 2.74 -9.38
CA ARG A 106 3.63 1.63 -10.33
C ARG A 106 4.15 0.41 -9.61
N GLU A 107 3.52 -0.74 -9.81
CA GLU A 107 4.08 -2.01 -9.38
C GLU A 107 5.30 -2.33 -10.25
N VAL A 108 6.48 -2.27 -9.67
CA VAL A 108 7.74 -2.51 -10.41
C VAL A 108 8.27 -3.92 -10.24
N ARG A 109 7.92 -4.59 -9.13
CA ARG A 109 8.30 -5.99 -8.86
C ARG A 109 7.23 -6.65 -8.00
N SER A 110 7.13 -7.98 -8.09
CA SER A 110 6.34 -8.76 -7.14
C SER A 110 6.93 -10.16 -6.91
N ILE A 111 6.58 -10.75 -5.77
CA ILE A 111 6.86 -12.14 -5.42
C ILE A 111 5.51 -12.81 -5.15
N ARG A 112 5.35 -14.01 -5.67
CA ARG A 112 4.23 -14.91 -5.34
C ARG A 112 4.81 -16.25 -4.93
N PRO A 113 4.44 -16.81 -3.78
CA PRO A 113 4.85 -18.15 -3.42
C PRO A 113 4.37 -19.17 -4.45
N GLU A 114 5.20 -20.14 -4.79
CA GLU A 114 4.89 -21.16 -5.81
C GLU A 114 3.79 -22.12 -5.36
N ASN A 115 3.66 -22.32 -4.04
CA ASN A 115 2.75 -23.33 -3.44
C ASN A 115 1.35 -22.81 -3.14
N ILE A 116 0.92 -21.69 -3.72
CA ILE A 116 -0.49 -21.30 -3.63
C ILE A 116 -1.26 -22.30 -4.50
N THR A 117 -1.63 -23.45 -3.89
CA THR A 117 -2.68 -24.27 -4.44
C THR A 117 -3.88 -23.36 -4.64
N LYS A 118 -4.28 -23.20 -5.89
CA LYS A 118 -5.54 -22.54 -6.27
C LYS A 118 -6.69 -23.44 -5.80
N ASN A 119 -6.84 -23.60 -4.50
CA ASN A 119 -8.07 -24.08 -3.94
C ASN A 119 -9.08 -23.00 -4.32
N GLY A 120 -10.00 -23.34 -5.19
CA GLY A 120 -10.98 -22.42 -5.78
C GLY A 120 -11.97 -21.82 -4.77
N ASN A 121 -11.61 -21.83 -3.49
CA ASN A 121 -12.37 -21.21 -2.42
C ASN A 121 -12.15 -19.68 -2.49
N VAL A 122 -13.22 -18.97 -2.73
CA VAL A 122 -13.26 -17.51 -2.62
C VAL A 122 -12.89 -17.14 -1.18
N VAL A 123 -11.73 -16.53 -1.00
CA VAL A 123 -11.29 -16.06 0.32
C VAL A 123 -12.17 -14.88 0.72
N GLN A 124 -12.74 -14.96 1.91
CA GLN A 124 -13.55 -13.87 2.45
C GLN A 124 -12.67 -12.63 2.70
N PRO A 125 -13.06 -11.43 2.28
CA PRO A 125 -12.26 -10.21 2.47
C PRO A 125 -11.82 -9.97 3.91
N GLN A 126 -12.66 -10.34 4.88
CA GLN A 126 -12.36 -10.24 6.31
C GLN A 126 -11.19 -11.13 6.76
N HIS A 127 -10.82 -12.14 5.98
CA HIS A 127 -9.70 -13.03 6.25
C HIS A 127 -8.40 -12.57 5.57
N ILE A 128 -8.44 -11.43 4.91
CA ILE A 128 -7.26 -10.85 4.27
C ILE A 128 -6.64 -9.82 5.21
N GLY A 129 -5.36 -10.02 5.49
CA GLY A 129 -4.52 -9.07 6.21
C GLY A 129 -3.41 -8.55 5.33
N TYR A 130 -2.98 -7.32 5.59
CA TYR A 130 -1.89 -6.69 4.88
C TYR A 130 -0.82 -6.18 5.85
N ILE A 131 0.45 -6.30 5.45
CA ILE A 131 1.52 -5.49 6.02
C ILE A 131 1.89 -4.44 4.97
N VAL A 132 1.84 -3.18 5.34
CA VAL A 132 2.28 -2.06 4.50
C VAL A 132 3.61 -1.58 5.04
N LEU A 133 4.63 -1.56 4.16
CA LEU A 133 5.92 -0.92 4.45
C LEU A 133 6.05 0.29 3.53
N GLY A 134 6.42 1.44 4.10
CA GLY A 134 6.57 2.68 3.37
C GLY A 134 7.95 3.29 3.57
N PHE A 135 8.59 3.67 2.49
CA PHE A 135 9.96 4.22 2.49
C PHE A 135 9.97 5.59 1.84
N LYS A 136 10.48 6.58 2.55
CA LYS A 136 10.77 7.91 2.01
C LYS A 136 12.16 7.93 1.39
N SER A 137 12.35 8.73 0.36
CA SER A 137 13.67 9.00 -0.24
C SER A 137 13.81 10.49 -0.47
N LEU A 138 15.01 10.99 -0.29
CA LEU A 138 15.38 12.35 -0.67
C LEU A 138 15.69 12.45 -2.16
N ASP A 139 16.09 11.33 -2.77
CA ASP A 139 16.27 11.24 -4.22
C ASP A 139 14.90 11.09 -4.88
N LYS A 140 14.61 12.02 -5.78
CA LYS A 140 13.35 12.08 -6.51
C LYS A 140 13.34 11.20 -7.76
N ASN A 141 14.51 10.74 -8.18
CA ASN A 141 14.66 9.97 -9.40
C ASN A 141 14.45 8.48 -9.14
N PHE A 142 13.90 7.82 -10.15
CA PHE A 142 13.85 6.37 -10.18
C PHE A 142 15.27 5.79 -10.13
N ASN A 143 15.53 4.92 -9.17
CA ASN A 143 16.84 4.31 -8.98
C ASN A 143 16.77 2.80 -9.27
N GLN A 144 17.33 2.39 -10.41
CA GLN A 144 17.32 0.99 -10.85
C GLN A 144 18.04 0.07 -9.86
N VAL A 145 19.11 0.52 -9.23
CA VAL A 145 19.87 -0.28 -8.24
C VAL A 145 19.00 -0.60 -7.01
N MET A 146 18.20 0.40 -6.57
CA MET A 146 17.24 0.22 -5.48
C MET A 146 16.14 -0.78 -5.86
N VAL A 147 15.67 -0.73 -7.11
CA VAL A 147 14.65 -1.67 -7.61
C VAL A 147 15.23 -3.08 -7.73
N ASP A 148 16.44 -3.24 -8.19
CA ASP A 148 17.04 -4.57 -8.37
C ASP A 148 17.37 -5.26 -7.03
N SER A 149 17.76 -4.48 -6.01
CA SER A 149 18.05 -4.97 -4.66
C SER A 149 16.88 -4.86 -3.67
N TRP A 150 15.69 -4.55 -4.13
CA TRP A 150 14.53 -4.21 -3.29
C TRP A 150 14.23 -5.26 -2.21
N LYS A 151 14.38 -6.54 -2.53
CA LYS A 151 14.07 -7.64 -1.60
C LYS A 151 14.88 -7.56 -0.29
N ASP A 152 16.09 -7.03 -0.38
CA ASP A 152 17.03 -7.00 0.74
C ASP A 152 16.84 -5.75 1.59
N TRP A 153 16.86 -4.56 0.98
CA TRP A 153 16.76 -3.31 1.75
C TRP A 153 15.34 -3.04 2.29
N THR A 154 14.29 -3.52 1.62
CA THR A 154 12.91 -3.39 2.14
C THR A 154 12.57 -4.43 3.21
N GLY A 155 13.33 -5.51 3.32
CA GLY A 155 13.01 -6.65 4.17
C GLY A 155 12.04 -7.66 3.53
N ALA A 156 11.67 -7.49 2.24
CA ALA A 156 10.76 -8.41 1.56
C ALA A 156 11.28 -9.86 1.54
N ARG A 157 12.62 -10.05 1.43
CA ARG A 157 13.25 -11.38 1.54
C ARG A 157 13.02 -11.99 2.91
N TYR A 158 13.18 -11.21 3.98
CA TYR A 158 12.94 -11.66 5.34
C TYR A 158 11.47 -12.06 5.55
N ILE A 159 10.54 -11.25 5.06
CA ILE A 159 9.11 -11.55 5.12
C ILE A 159 8.81 -12.86 4.39
N TYR A 160 9.32 -13.02 3.17
CA TYR A 160 9.09 -14.23 2.38
C TYR A 160 9.60 -15.50 3.07
N MET A 161 10.74 -15.43 3.78
CA MET A 161 11.39 -16.59 4.41
C MET A 161 10.85 -16.91 5.80
N TYR A 162 10.36 -15.93 6.54
CA TYR A 162 10.08 -16.08 7.97
C TYR A 162 8.65 -15.76 8.39
N LEU A 163 7.81 -15.28 7.47
CA LEU A 163 6.39 -15.12 7.78
C LEU A 163 5.78 -16.51 8.01
N PRO A 164 5.07 -16.74 9.14
CA PRO A 164 4.46 -18.03 9.43
C PRO A 164 3.53 -18.51 8.32
N ASP A 165 3.66 -19.76 7.89
CA ASP A 165 2.91 -20.35 6.77
C ASP A 165 1.39 -20.27 6.99
N GLU A 166 0.92 -20.41 8.24
CA GLU A 166 -0.49 -20.31 8.59
C GLU A 166 -1.12 -18.95 8.29
N LEU A 167 -0.32 -17.88 8.18
CA LEU A 167 -0.82 -16.56 7.80
C LEU A 167 -1.12 -16.45 6.30
N GLY A 168 -0.72 -17.45 5.53
CA GLY A 168 -1.09 -17.59 4.12
C GLY A 168 -0.60 -16.45 3.24
N LEU A 169 0.70 -16.24 3.17
CA LEU A 169 1.31 -15.27 2.25
C LEU A 169 0.92 -15.57 0.81
N THR A 170 0.28 -14.62 0.14
CA THR A 170 -0.13 -14.78 -1.26
C THR A 170 0.66 -13.93 -2.23
N ARG A 171 1.06 -12.74 -1.78
CA ARG A 171 1.79 -11.80 -2.64
C ARG A 171 2.60 -10.80 -1.83
N ILE A 172 3.76 -10.44 -2.36
CA ILE A 172 4.52 -9.26 -1.93
C ILE A 172 4.71 -8.40 -3.17
N SER A 173 4.13 -7.20 -3.18
CA SER A 173 4.23 -6.26 -4.29
C SER A 173 5.08 -5.06 -3.89
N PHE A 174 5.98 -4.64 -4.78
CA PHE A 174 6.83 -3.49 -4.60
C PHE A 174 6.45 -2.40 -5.59
N TYR A 175 6.12 -1.24 -5.06
CA TYR A 175 5.64 -0.09 -5.80
C TYR A 175 6.63 1.07 -5.72
N HIS A 176 6.75 1.78 -6.83
CA HIS A 176 7.46 3.06 -6.94
C HIS A 176 6.45 4.17 -7.24
N ARG A 177 6.59 5.33 -6.60
CA ARG A 177 5.72 6.48 -6.82
C ARG A 177 6.02 7.14 -8.16
N GLU A 178 4.98 7.37 -8.96
CA GLU A 178 5.03 8.09 -10.22
C GLU A 178 4.65 9.57 -10.05
N ALA A 179 3.64 9.85 -9.22
CA ALA A 179 3.13 11.20 -8.97
C ALA A 179 2.36 11.27 -7.62
N PRO A 180 2.21 12.45 -7.00
CA PRO A 180 2.95 13.67 -7.25
C PRO A 180 4.38 13.62 -6.70
N ASP A 181 5.23 14.57 -7.07
CA ASP A 181 6.54 14.74 -6.45
C ASP A 181 6.36 15.44 -5.09
N SER A 182 6.34 14.65 -4.02
CA SER A 182 6.10 15.13 -2.66
C SER A 182 7.01 14.40 -1.66
N LEU A 183 7.74 15.15 -0.84
CA LEU A 183 8.55 14.60 0.24
C LEU A 183 7.70 14.07 1.41
N ASN A 184 6.44 14.44 1.48
CA ASN A 184 5.54 13.99 2.53
C ASN A 184 5.02 12.56 2.31
N MET A 185 5.18 12.03 1.10
CA MET A 185 4.71 10.70 0.71
C MET A 185 5.86 9.70 0.61
N PHE A 186 5.53 8.42 0.70
CA PHE A 186 6.49 7.37 0.45
C PHE A 186 6.93 7.38 -1.02
N MET A 187 8.21 7.18 -1.26
CA MET A 187 8.74 6.96 -2.60
C MET A 187 8.50 5.52 -3.03
N TYR A 188 8.65 4.59 -2.08
CA TYR A 188 8.46 3.17 -2.30
C TYR A 188 7.48 2.59 -1.28
N ILE A 189 6.65 1.66 -1.74
CA ILE A 189 5.72 0.91 -0.89
C ILE A 189 5.94 -0.59 -1.14
N VAL A 190 6.01 -1.36 -0.06
CA VAL A 190 5.85 -2.82 -0.12
C VAL A 190 4.50 -3.17 0.47
N LEU A 191 3.69 -3.86 -0.31
CA LEU A 191 2.39 -4.38 0.11
C LEU A 191 2.47 -5.90 0.20
N VAL A 192 2.33 -6.42 1.42
CA VAL A 192 2.33 -7.86 1.70
C VAL A 192 0.90 -8.30 1.93
N GLU A 193 0.41 -9.26 1.15
CA GLU A 193 -0.94 -9.81 1.25
C GLU A 193 -0.92 -11.19 1.88
N CYS A 194 -1.76 -11.38 2.92
CA CYS A 194 -1.93 -12.62 3.65
C CYS A 194 -3.42 -12.99 3.67
N GLN A 195 -3.77 -14.20 3.23
CA GLN A 195 -5.15 -14.68 3.14
C GLN A 195 -5.55 -15.67 4.25
N GLY A 196 -4.65 -15.94 5.19
CA GLY A 196 -4.87 -16.86 6.29
C GLY A 196 -5.34 -16.21 7.61
N ILE A 197 -5.79 -14.95 7.60
CA ILE A 197 -6.12 -14.22 8.84
C ILE A 197 -7.54 -14.51 9.31
N VAL A 198 -7.80 -15.77 9.64
CA VAL A 198 -9.13 -16.27 9.97
C VAL A 198 -9.48 -16.05 11.44
N THR A 199 -8.49 -16.13 12.34
CA THR A 199 -8.70 -16.07 13.78
C THR A 199 -8.04 -14.83 14.39
N LYS A 200 -8.46 -14.50 15.60
CA LYS A 200 -7.79 -13.45 16.40
C LYS A 200 -6.33 -13.79 16.68
N GLU A 201 -6.02 -15.08 16.84
CA GLU A 201 -4.64 -15.54 17.03
C GLU A 201 -3.79 -15.24 15.80
N HIS A 202 -4.29 -15.50 14.58
CA HIS A 202 -3.58 -15.13 13.33
C HIS A 202 -3.35 -13.63 13.23
N GLN A 203 -4.32 -12.81 13.66
CA GLN A 203 -4.14 -11.35 13.70
C GLN A 203 -3.02 -10.95 14.66
N LEU A 204 -2.98 -11.53 15.84
CA LEU A 204 -1.92 -11.28 16.84
C LEU A 204 -0.55 -11.72 16.32
N ARG A 205 -0.45 -12.87 15.68
CA ARG A 205 0.80 -13.36 15.07
C ARG A 205 1.29 -12.44 13.96
N LEU A 206 0.37 -11.92 13.12
CA LEU A 206 0.73 -10.96 12.08
C LEU A 206 1.25 -9.64 12.68
N LEU A 207 0.60 -9.17 13.76
CA LEU A 207 1.05 -7.98 14.51
C LEU A 207 2.43 -8.19 15.15
N ASP A 208 2.64 -9.32 15.82
CA ASP A 208 3.92 -9.68 16.43
C ASP A 208 5.03 -9.75 15.38
N PHE A 209 4.76 -10.37 14.22
CA PHE A 209 5.70 -10.42 13.12
C PHE A 209 6.06 -9.02 12.59
N ALA A 210 5.07 -8.14 12.38
CA ALA A 210 5.31 -6.76 11.97
C ALA A 210 6.13 -5.99 13.03
N GLN A 211 5.89 -6.23 14.31
CA GLN A 211 6.66 -5.64 15.40
C GLN A 211 8.14 -6.08 15.37
N ARG A 212 8.41 -7.35 15.09
CA ARG A 212 9.79 -7.84 14.91
C ARG A 212 10.49 -7.15 13.75
N ILE A 213 9.81 -6.97 12.61
CA ILE A 213 10.36 -6.22 11.47
C ILE A 213 10.75 -4.81 11.90
N ARG A 214 9.93 -4.11 12.69
CA ARG A 214 10.25 -2.76 13.19
C ARG A 214 11.51 -2.74 14.02
N VAL A 215 11.65 -3.70 14.93
CA VAL A 215 12.81 -3.78 15.85
C VAL A 215 14.09 -4.13 15.08
N GLU A 216 14.01 -5.10 14.16
CA GLU A 216 15.19 -5.62 13.49
C GLU A 216 15.66 -4.74 12.33
N ARG A 217 14.75 -4.03 11.66
CA ARG A 217 15.05 -3.33 10.42
C ARG A 217 14.91 -1.82 10.44
N MET A 218 14.23 -1.25 11.38
CA MET A 218 14.13 0.19 11.77
C MET A 218 14.12 1.24 10.63
N SER A 219 13.92 0.85 9.37
CA SER A 219 14.06 1.75 8.22
C SER A 219 12.75 1.91 7.48
N GLY A 220 11.84 2.73 8.01
CA GLY A 220 10.62 3.06 7.30
C GLY A 220 9.35 2.86 8.13
N PHE A 221 8.24 3.12 7.50
CA PHE A 221 6.92 2.88 8.06
C PHE A 221 6.57 1.39 7.91
N VAL A 222 6.07 0.78 8.98
CA VAL A 222 5.53 -0.60 8.96
C VAL A 222 4.24 -0.62 9.74
N SER A 223 3.15 -1.13 9.17
CA SER A 223 1.91 -1.33 9.91
C SER A 223 1.04 -2.43 9.31
N VAL A 224 0.19 -3.01 10.17
CA VAL A 224 -0.73 -4.10 9.84
C VAL A 224 -2.12 -3.55 9.61
N TYR A 225 -2.75 -4.02 8.54
CA TYR A 225 -4.08 -3.62 8.13
C TYR A 225 -4.98 -4.83 7.86
N GLY A 226 -6.27 -4.62 8.02
CA GLY A 226 -7.29 -5.54 7.54
C GLY A 226 -8.19 -4.85 6.54
N VAL A 227 -8.81 -5.63 5.65
CA VAL A 227 -9.81 -5.10 4.71
C VAL A 227 -11.06 -4.71 5.49
N SER A 228 -11.54 -3.52 5.25
CA SER A 228 -12.86 -3.11 5.73
C SER A 228 -13.92 -3.62 4.77
N THR A 229 -14.70 -4.59 5.21
CA THR A 229 -15.92 -4.97 4.49
C THR A 229 -16.95 -3.85 4.62
N ASN A 230 -17.46 -3.38 3.49
CA ASN A 230 -18.63 -2.51 3.48
C ASN A 230 -19.83 -3.37 3.88
N GLN A 231 -20.24 -3.33 5.13
CA GLN A 231 -21.59 -3.68 5.54
C GLN A 231 -22.39 -2.41 5.67
#